data_98e2f47f3a0b2c053ce489d12d8951ce
#
_entry.id   98e2f47f3a0b2c053ce489d12d8951ce
#
_cell.length_a   1.000
_cell.length_b   1.000
_cell.length_c   1.000
_cell.angle_alpha   90.00
_cell.angle_beta   90.00
_cell.angle_gamma   90.00
#
_symmetry.space_group_name_H-M   'P 1'
#
loop_
_entity.id
_entity.type
_entity.pdbx_description
1 polymer ?
#
loop_
_entity_poly.entity_id
_entity_poly.type
_entity_poly.pdbx_seq_one_letter_code
_entity_poly.pdbx_strand_id
1 'polypeptide(L)'
;TEVARLLHQKLAADEPMIKINFGNYSAQDALNSLIGSPRGYIGSNKGELPDKLMRSRSKVILIDEFEKASKAVYNFFLQLLEEGKFTDSLGREYDLEKYIIIFTSNMPKERIGEFLPPELRSRFSYKCAFWPLSTQEKEQYVAFKSEHYLEKIKHECPGLDSTLQASDIIDIDVSRYSNMRDINSEIMRQITDALYAQIVK
;
A
#
# COMPACT_ATOMS: atom_id res chain seq x y z
N THR A 1 -3.75 -0.46 2.01
CA THR A 1 -2.32 -0.13 1.72
C THR A 1 -1.55 0.20 3.00
N GLU A 2 -2.04 1.12 3.88
CA GLU A 2 -1.31 1.58 5.07
C GLU A 2 -1.02 0.46 6.08
N VAL A 3 -1.99 -0.41 6.36
CA VAL A 3 -1.78 -1.59 7.24
C VAL A 3 -0.66 -2.50 6.73
N ALA A 4 -0.61 -2.73 5.41
CA ALA A 4 0.45 -3.53 4.81
C ALA A 4 1.82 -2.86 4.97
N ARG A 5 1.88 -1.53 4.85
CA ARG A 5 3.11 -0.76 5.05
C ARG A 5 3.59 -0.83 6.49
N LEU A 6 2.69 -0.66 7.46
CA LEU A 6 3.02 -0.76 8.89
C LEU A 6 3.49 -2.18 9.27
N LEU A 7 2.85 -3.20 8.72
CA LEU A 7 3.27 -4.58 8.95
C LEU A 7 4.66 -4.84 8.37
N HIS A 8 4.90 -4.39 7.12
CA HIS A 8 6.22 -4.49 6.49
C HIS A 8 7.30 -3.76 7.31
N GLN A 9 7.03 -2.53 7.75
CA GLN A 9 7.95 -1.76 8.59
C GLN A 9 8.31 -2.47 9.90
N LYS A 10 7.36 -3.18 10.52
CA LYS A 10 7.63 -3.95 11.73
C LYS A 10 8.41 -5.24 11.50
N LEU A 11 8.28 -5.85 10.32
CA LEU A 11 8.88 -7.16 10.03
C LEU A 11 10.17 -7.08 9.21
N ALA A 12 10.35 -6.03 8.40
CA ALA A 12 11.42 -5.91 7.42
C ALA A 12 11.69 -4.44 7.06
N ALA A 13 11.91 -3.56 8.05
CA ALA A 13 12.08 -2.11 7.87
C ALA A 13 13.22 -1.74 6.90
N ASP A 14 14.31 -2.50 6.92
CA ASP A 14 15.51 -2.25 6.12
C ASP A 14 15.43 -2.79 4.69
N GLU A 15 14.34 -3.49 4.35
CA GLU A 15 14.15 -4.10 3.04
C GLU A 15 13.12 -3.31 2.21
N PRO A 16 13.28 -3.19 0.89
CA PRO A 16 12.25 -2.58 0.06
C PRO A 16 10.97 -3.42 0.07
N MET A 17 9.82 -2.77 0.26
CA MET A 17 8.54 -3.46 0.24
C MET A 17 8.21 -3.99 -1.15
N ILE A 18 7.84 -5.27 -1.25
CA ILE A 18 7.36 -5.88 -2.48
C ILE A 18 5.91 -5.44 -2.70
N LYS A 19 5.70 -4.46 -3.58
CA LYS A 19 4.38 -3.92 -3.90
C LYS A 19 4.09 -4.05 -5.39
N ILE A 20 2.95 -4.66 -5.73
CA ILE A 20 2.37 -4.74 -7.08
C ILE A 20 1.07 -3.94 -7.07
N ASN A 21 0.87 -3.04 -8.02
CA ASN A 21 -0.35 -2.25 -8.14
C ASN A 21 -1.04 -2.51 -9.48
N PHE A 22 -2.18 -3.19 -9.46
CA PHE A 22 -2.93 -3.51 -10.67
C PHE A 22 -3.62 -2.30 -11.31
N GLY A 23 -3.66 -1.15 -10.65
CA GLY A 23 -4.07 0.11 -11.27
C GLY A 23 -3.18 0.57 -12.42
N ASN A 24 -1.93 0.10 -12.45
CA ASN A 24 -0.93 0.48 -13.47
C ASN A 24 -0.84 -0.51 -14.65
N TYR A 25 -1.62 -1.58 -14.64
CA TYR A 25 -1.55 -2.63 -15.66
C TYR A 25 -2.67 -2.48 -16.69
N SER A 26 -2.36 -2.71 -17.97
CA SER A 26 -3.41 -2.96 -18.96
C SER A 26 -4.00 -4.34 -18.73
N ALA A 27 -5.31 -4.47 -18.87
CA ALA A 27 -6.00 -5.76 -18.63
C ALA A 27 -5.49 -6.90 -19.53
N GLN A 28 -5.03 -6.57 -20.75
CA GLN A 28 -4.62 -7.53 -21.77
C GLN A 28 -3.25 -8.17 -21.47
N ASP A 29 -2.29 -7.39 -20.91
CA ASP A 29 -0.92 -7.84 -20.69
C ASP A 29 -0.55 -7.97 -19.20
N ALA A 30 -1.55 -7.90 -18.32
CA ALA A 30 -1.33 -7.87 -16.88
C ALA A 30 -0.52 -9.08 -16.37
N LEU A 31 -0.80 -10.28 -16.86
CA LEU A 31 -0.08 -11.48 -16.45
C LEU A 31 1.37 -11.47 -16.96
N ASN A 32 1.60 -11.08 -18.23
CA ASN A 32 2.94 -10.98 -18.79
C ASN A 32 3.78 -9.91 -18.06
N SER A 33 3.16 -8.79 -17.71
CA SER A 33 3.81 -7.75 -16.90
C SER A 33 4.16 -8.25 -15.50
N LEU A 34 3.30 -9.09 -14.92
CA LEU A 34 3.48 -9.63 -13.58
C LEU A 34 4.60 -10.67 -13.49
N ILE A 35 4.59 -11.70 -14.36
CA ILE A 35 5.51 -12.86 -14.30
C ILE A 35 6.52 -12.93 -15.45
N GLY A 36 6.45 -11.97 -16.39
CA GLY A 36 7.30 -11.91 -17.58
C GLY A 36 6.62 -12.48 -18.84
N SER A 37 7.13 -12.08 -19.99
CA SER A 37 6.65 -12.58 -21.30
C SER A 37 7.43 -13.81 -21.73
N PRO A 38 6.80 -14.76 -22.45
CA PRO A 38 7.48 -15.92 -23.01
C PRO A 38 8.65 -15.55 -23.91
N ARG A 39 9.65 -16.46 -24.05
CA ARG A 39 10.82 -16.27 -24.91
C ARG A 39 10.38 -16.05 -26.36
N GLY A 40 10.98 -15.06 -27.03
CA GLY A 40 10.71 -14.74 -28.43
C GLY A 40 9.85 -13.49 -28.67
N TYR A 41 9.26 -12.92 -27.64
CA TYR A 41 8.63 -11.59 -27.72
C TYR A 41 9.68 -10.48 -27.61
N ILE A 42 9.59 -9.45 -28.48
CA ILE A 42 10.41 -8.24 -28.38
C ILE A 42 10.02 -7.56 -27.07
N GLY A 43 11.01 -7.38 -26.14
CA GLY A 43 10.75 -6.85 -24.81
C GLY A 43 10.40 -7.91 -23.77
N SER A 44 10.84 -9.18 -23.95
CA SER A 44 10.72 -10.25 -22.94
C SER A 44 11.48 -9.85 -21.67
N ASN A 45 10.88 -8.95 -20.90
CA ASN A 45 11.41 -8.47 -19.65
C ASN A 45 11.07 -9.46 -18.54
N LYS A 46 11.91 -9.47 -17.52
CA LYS A 46 11.59 -10.11 -16.24
C LYS A 46 10.25 -9.54 -15.75
N GLY A 47 9.36 -10.39 -15.26
CA GLY A 47 8.11 -9.92 -14.66
C GLY A 47 8.39 -9.05 -13.42
N GLU A 48 7.45 -8.15 -13.11
CA GLU A 48 7.59 -7.24 -11.97
C GLU A 48 7.70 -7.99 -10.63
N LEU A 49 6.91 -9.07 -10.44
CA LEU A 49 6.94 -9.85 -9.21
C LEU A 49 8.28 -10.58 -9.03
N PRO A 50 8.81 -11.35 -10.01
CA PRO A 50 10.14 -11.94 -9.93
C PRO A 50 11.26 -10.93 -9.68
N ASP A 51 11.22 -9.78 -10.36
CA ASP A 51 12.25 -8.75 -10.19
C ASP A 51 12.26 -8.19 -8.76
N LYS A 52 11.09 -7.88 -8.19
CA LYS A 52 10.97 -7.39 -6.82
C LYS A 52 11.35 -8.44 -5.78
N LEU A 53 11.00 -9.71 -5.99
CA LEU A 53 11.41 -10.81 -5.12
C LEU A 53 12.93 -10.99 -5.09
N MET A 54 13.61 -10.76 -6.21
CA MET A 54 15.07 -10.83 -6.25
C MET A 54 15.77 -9.65 -5.58
N ARG A 55 15.10 -8.49 -5.49
CA ARG A 55 15.66 -7.24 -4.93
C ARG A 55 15.34 -7.05 -3.44
N SER A 56 14.48 -7.86 -2.87
CA SER A 56 14.06 -7.74 -1.47
C SER A 56 14.06 -9.08 -0.76
N ARG A 57 14.50 -9.07 0.48
CA ARG A 57 14.37 -10.20 1.42
C ARG A 57 13.10 -10.11 2.25
N SER A 58 12.29 -9.08 2.05
CA SER A 58 10.99 -8.95 2.71
C SER A 58 10.12 -10.18 2.42
N LYS A 59 9.44 -10.64 3.45
CA LYS A 59 8.43 -11.73 3.34
C LYS A 59 7.01 -11.17 3.29
N VAL A 60 6.85 -9.87 3.03
CA VAL A 60 5.57 -9.18 2.91
C VAL A 60 5.38 -8.70 1.48
N ILE A 61 4.32 -9.17 0.83
CA ILE A 61 3.93 -8.77 -0.52
C ILE A 61 2.60 -8.01 -0.43
N LEU A 62 2.54 -6.82 -0.98
CA LEU A 62 1.31 -6.05 -1.15
C LEU A 62 0.83 -6.10 -2.59
N ILE A 63 -0.34 -6.63 -2.81
CA ILE A 63 -1.10 -6.60 -4.07
C ILE A 63 -2.19 -5.54 -3.94
N ASP A 64 -1.94 -4.38 -4.53
CA ASP A 64 -2.81 -3.20 -4.39
C ASP A 64 -3.79 -3.09 -5.57
N GLU A 65 -5.02 -2.65 -5.30
CA GLU A 65 -6.11 -2.49 -6.30
C GLU A 65 -6.43 -3.80 -7.06
N PHE A 66 -6.51 -4.90 -6.32
CA PHE A 66 -6.65 -6.24 -6.90
C PHE A 66 -7.95 -6.42 -7.72
N GLU A 67 -8.99 -5.64 -7.44
CA GLU A 67 -10.22 -5.61 -8.24
C GLU A 67 -10.01 -5.22 -9.72
N LYS A 68 -8.88 -4.60 -10.04
CA LYS A 68 -8.53 -4.21 -11.42
C LYS A 68 -7.79 -5.32 -12.18
N ALA A 69 -7.46 -6.42 -11.50
CA ALA A 69 -6.76 -7.53 -12.11
C ALA A 69 -7.61 -8.26 -13.15
N SER A 70 -6.95 -8.81 -14.16
CA SER A 70 -7.61 -9.64 -15.19
C SER A 70 -7.92 -11.05 -14.66
N LYS A 71 -8.80 -11.77 -15.36
CA LYS A 71 -9.10 -13.18 -15.05
C LYS A 71 -7.84 -14.07 -15.07
N ALA A 72 -6.90 -13.80 -15.96
CA ALA A 72 -5.63 -14.54 -16.02
C ALA A 72 -4.79 -14.34 -14.75
N VAL A 73 -4.78 -13.12 -14.20
CA VAL A 73 -4.13 -12.81 -12.92
C VAL A 73 -4.85 -13.48 -11.75
N TYR A 74 -6.19 -13.52 -11.75
CA TYR A 74 -6.92 -14.25 -10.69
C TYR A 74 -6.58 -15.74 -10.69
N ASN A 75 -6.50 -16.36 -11.85
CA ASN A 75 -6.11 -17.77 -11.98
C ASN A 75 -4.67 -18.00 -11.52
N PHE A 76 -3.75 -17.08 -11.84
CA PHE A 76 -2.37 -17.12 -11.35
C PHE A 76 -2.32 -17.08 -9.82
N PHE A 77 -3.02 -16.14 -9.18
CA PHE A 77 -3.05 -16.06 -7.72
C PHE A 77 -3.79 -17.23 -7.06
N LEU A 78 -4.79 -17.79 -7.71
CA LEU A 78 -5.46 -19.00 -7.24
C LEU A 78 -4.45 -20.15 -7.13
N GLN A 79 -3.66 -20.39 -8.19
CA GLN A 79 -2.62 -21.42 -8.19
C GLN A 79 -1.51 -21.10 -7.19
N LEU A 80 -1.02 -19.85 -7.16
CA LEU A 80 0.01 -19.44 -6.20
C LEU A 80 -0.40 -19.66 -4.74
N LEU A 81 -1.65 -19.31 -4.38
CA LEU A 81 -2.17 -19.47 -3.01
C LEU A 81 -2.46 -20.93 -2.67
N GLU A 82 -2.63 -21.79 -3.65
CA GLU A 82 -2.83 -23.23 -3.45
C GLU A 82 -1.50 -23.98 -3.30
N GLU A 83 -0.53 -23.69 -4.17
CA GLU A 83 0.74 -24.40 -4.22
C GLU A 83 1.85 -23.76 -3.38
N GLY A 84 1.68 -22.50 -2.96
CA GLY A 84 2.71 -21.73 -2.25
C GLY A 84 3.88 -21.29 -3.14
N LYS A 85 3.84 -21.57 -4.45
CA LYS A 85 4.92 -21.31 -5.37
C LYS A 85 4.41 -20.96 -6.78
N PHE A 86 5.28 -20.35 -7.58
CA PHE A 86 5.00 -20.11 -9.00
C PHE A 86 6.28 -20.18 -9.85
N THR A 87 6.09 -20.33 -11.15
CA THR A 87 7.17 -20.31 -12.14
C THR A 87 7.04 -19.06 -13.01
N ASP A 88 8.13 -18.32 -13.19
CA ASP A 88 8.16 -17.17 -14.11
C ASP A 88 8.24 -17.61 -15.58
N SER A 89 8.11 -16.64 -16.50
CA SER A 89 8.20 -16.88 -17.93
C SER A 89 9.57 -17.43 -18.42
N LEU A 90 10.58 -17.36 -17.59
CA LEU A 90 11.93 -17.87 -17.87
C LEU A 90 12.14 -19.30 -17.32
N GLY A 91 11.12 -19.87 -16.66
CA GLY A 91 11.18 -21.21 -16.07
C GLY A 91 11.82 -21.24 -14.68
N ARG A 92 11.91 -20.11 -13.97
CA ARG A 92 12.43 -20.06 -12.61
C ARG A 92 11.27 -20.24 -11.62
N GLU A 93 11.46 -21.13 -10.66
CA GLU A 93 10.50 -21.35 -9.58
C GLU A 93 10.78 -20.41 -8.40
N TYR A 94 9.72 -19.87 -7.81
CA TYR A 94 9.74 -19.00 -6.63
C TYR A 94 8.83 -19.60 -5.57
N ASP A 95 9.41 -19.89 -4.40
CA ASP A 95 8.71 -20.41 -3.23
C ASP A 95 8.27 -19.24 -2.34
N LEU A 96 6.97 -19.09 -2.14
CA LEU A 96 6.33 -18.07 -1.31
C LEU A 96 5.57 -18.66 -0.11
N GLU A 97 5.82 -19.91 0.28
CA GLU A 97 5.11 -20.58 1.38
C GLU A 97 5.17 -19.79 2.71
N LYS A 98 6.31 -19.11 2.97
CA LYS A 98 6.52 -18.32 4.19
C LYS A 98 6.26 -16.82 4.01
N TYR A 99 5.55 -16.43 2.96
CA TYR A 99 5.24 -15.03 2.70
C TYR A 99 3.86 -14.65 3.23
N ILE A 100 3.73 -13.41 3.65
CA ILE A 100 2.45 -12.76 3.95
C ILE A 100 2.05 -11.98 2.70
N ILE A 101 0.99 -12.42 2.03
CA ILE A 101 0.47 -11.76 0.82
C ILE A 101 -0.79 -11.00 1.21
N ILE A 102 -0.76 -9.68 1.05
CA ILE A 102 -1.86 -8.78 1.41
C ILE A 102 -2.49 -8.25 0.14
N PHE A 103 -3.76 -8.53 -0.06
CA PHE A 103 -4.54 -7.99 -1.16
C PHE A 103 -5.38 -6.82 -0.66
N THR A 104 -5.39 -5.72 -1.39
CA THR A 104 -6.27 -4.58 -1.11
C THR A 104 -7.25 -4.37 -2.25
N SER A 105 -8.45 -3.90 -1.93
CA SER A 105 -9.48 -3.56 -2.90
C SER A 105 -10.31 -2.37 -2.38
N ASN A 106 -10.73 -1.51 -3.29
CA ASN A 106 -11.65 -0.41 -3.03
C ASN A 106 -13.13 -0.79 -3.28
N MET A 107 -13.38 -2.08 -3.54
CA MET A 107 -14.73 -2.57 -3.81
C MET A 107 -15.57 -2.62 -2.53
N PRO A 108 -16.83 -2.19 -2.57
CA PRO A 108 -17.78 -2.44 -1.51
C PRO A 108 -17.89 -3.93 -1.19
N LYS A 109 -18.03 -4.28 0.09
CA LYS A 109 -18.09 -5.67 0.57
C LYS A 109 -19.15 -6.49 -0.18
N GLU A 110 -20.29 -5.87 -0.47
CA GLU A 110 -21.44 -6.47 -1.16
C GLU A 110 -21.10 -6.90 -2.59
N ARG A 111 -20.18 -6.17 -3.24
CA ARG A 111 -19.80 -6.40 -4.63
C ARG A 111 -18.56 -7.27 -4.80
N ILE A 112 -17.82 -7.55 -3.74
CA ILE A 112 -16.60 -8.40 -3.82
C ILE A 112 -16.93 -9.76 -4.44
N GLY A 113 -18.13 -10.31 -4.16
CA GLY A 113 -18.58 -11.59 -4.71
C GLY A 113 -18.79 -11.61 -6.22
N GLU A 114 -19.01 -10.45 -6.85
CA GLU A 114 -19.19 -10.33 -8.31
C GLU A 114 -17.85 -10.38 -9.06
N PHE A 115 -16.77 -9.95 -8.43
CA PHE A 115 -15.46 -9.79 -9.06
C PHE A 115 -14.47 -10.90 -8.71
N LEU A 116 -14.44 -11.33 -7.45
CA LEU A 116 -13.54 -12.38 -7.00
C LEU A 116 -14.22 -13.75 -7.09
N PRO A 117 -13.67 -14.69 -7.86
CA PRO A 117 -14.18 -16.06 -7.90
C PRO A 117 -14.29 -16.69 -6.50
N PRO A 118 -15.34 -17.50 -6.22
CA PRO A 118 -15.51 -18.15 -4.93
C PRO A 118 -14.28 -18.95 -4.49
N GLU A 119 -13.63 -19.61 -5.44
CA GLU A 119 -12.45 -20.45 -5.24
C GLU A 119 -11.29 -19.59 -4.69
N LEU A 120 -11.03 -18.43 -5.30
CA LEU A 120 -9.98 -17.51 -4.84
C LEU A 120 -10.33 -16.91 -3.48
N ARG A 121 -11.61 -16.56 -3.25
CA ARG A 121 -12.07 -16.05 -1.94
C ARG A 121 -11.88 -17.03 -0.81
N SER A 122 -11.96 -18.33 -1.06
CA SER A 122 -11.76 -19.38 -0.06
C SER A 122 -10.29 -19.53 0.36
N ARG A 123 -9.35 -19.06 -0.45
CA ARG A 123 -7.90 -19.12 -0.17
C ARG A 123 -7.39 -18.00 0.73
N PHE A 124 -8.18 -16.95 0.92
CA PHE A 124 -7.79 -15.90 1.88
C PHE A 124 -8.00 -16.34 3.32
N SER A 125 -6.92 -16.38 4.10
CA SER A 125 -6.93 -16.75 5.52
C SER A 125 -7.70 -15.74 6.37
N TYR A 126 -7.55 -14.44 6.05
CA TYR A 126 -8.19 -13.34 6.77
C TYR A 126 -8.83 -12.34 5.81
N LYS A 127 -9.98 -11.79 6.21
CA LYS A 127 -10.72 -10.80 5.45
C LYS A 127 -11.08 -9.65 6.38
N CYS A 128 -10.54 -8.46 6.11
CA CYS A 128 -10.78 -7.27 6.90
C CYS A 128 -11.55 -6.24 6.07
N ALA A 129 -12.66 -5.73 6.59
CA ALA A 129 -13.35 -4.58 6.04
C ALA A 129 -12.90 -3.31 6.78
N PHE A 130 -12.62 -2.26 6.01
CA PHE A 130 -12.32 -0.93 6.53
C PHE A 130 -13.47 0.00 6.18
N TRP A 131 -13.97 0.69 7.18
CA TRP A 131 -15.06 1.65 7.03
C TRP A 131 -14.49 3.08 7.00
N PRO A 132 -15.15 4.02 6.35
CA PRO A 132 -14.81 5.43 6.49
C PRO A 132 -14.85 5.84 7.97
N LEU A 133 -13.88 6.65 8.39
CA LEU A 133 -13.82 7.17 9.74
C LEU A 133 -14.99 8.12 9.99
N SER A 134 -15.58 8.05 11.18
CA SER A 134 -16.51 9.04 11.70
C SER A 134 -15.82 10.41 11.89
N THR A 135 -16.59 11.46 12.06
CA THR A 135 -16.05 12.81 12.33
C THR A 135 -15.13 12.80 13.55
N GLN A 136 -15.57 12.18 14.65
CA GLN A 136 -14.78 12.07 15.87
C GLN A 136 -13.45 11.31 15.67
N GLU A 137 -13.48 10.21 14.93
CA GLU A 137 -12.27 9.45 14.61
C GLU A 137 -11.31 10.25 13.70
N LYS A 138 -11.85 11.05 12.76
CA LYS A 138 -11.04 11.96 11.95
C LYS A 138 -10.38 13.04 12.79
N GLU A 139 -11.08 13.64 13.76
CA GLU A 139 -10.54 14.63 14.69
C GLU A 139 -9.41 14.04 15.54
N GLN A 140 -9.62 12.85 16.11
CA GLN A 140 -8.59 12.12 16.85
C GLN A 140 -7.37 11.80 15.97
N TYR A 141 -7.62 11.40 14.72
CA TYR A 141 -6.56 11.16 13.77
C TYR A 141 -5.76 12.42 13.46
N VAL A 142 -6.42 13.55 13.25
CA VAL A 142 -5.75 14.86 13.01
C VAL A 142 -4.85 15.20 14.19
N ALA A 143 -5.36 15.15 15.41
CA ALA A 143 -4.57 15.45 16.60
C ALA A 143 -3.32 14.56 16.72
N PHE A 144 -3.52 13.23 16.66
CA PHE A 144 -2.42 12.26 16.73
C PHE A 144 -1.39 12.45 15.62
N LYS A 145 -1.86 12.63 14.38
CA LYS A 145 -0.98 12.69 13.21
C LYS A 145 -0.17 13.98 13.14
N SER A 146 -0.80 15.09 13.54
CA SER A 146 -0.14 16.40 13.60
C SER A 146 0.98 16.41 14.62
N GLU A 147 0.74 15.87 15.79
CA GLU A 147 1.73 15.78 16.85
C GLU A 147 2.92 14.90 16.42
N HIS A 148 2.63 13.73 15.85
CA HIS A 148 3.65 12.82 15.34
C HIS A 148 4.51 13.45 14.22
N TYR A 149 3.91 14.21 13.29
CA TYR A 149 4.67 14.90 12.25
C TYR A 149 5.54 16.01 12.82
N LEU A 150 4.99 16.79 13.73
CA LEU A 150 5.74 17.88 14.36
C LEU A 150 6.93 17.37 15.17
N GLU A 151 6.74 16.31 15.96
CA GLU A 151 7.83 15.66 16.70
C GLU A 151 8.94 15.15 15.77
N LYS A 152 8.55 14.49 14.67
CA LYS A 152 9.51 14.01 13.69
C LYS A 152 10.33 15.16 13.09
N ILE A 153 9.70 16.25 12.71
CA ILE A 153 10.38 17.44 12.16
C ILE A 153 11.31 18.08 13.19
N LYS A 154 10.87 18.22 14.45
CA LYS A 154 11.72 18.73 15.54
C LYS A 154 12.97 17.87 15.74
N HIS A 155 12.83 16.56 15.63
CA HIS A 155 13.97 15.63 15.75
C HIS A 155 14.95 15.77 14.57
N GLU A 156 14.44 15.96 13.35
CA GLU A 156 15.26 16.09 12.13
C GLU A 156 15.87 17.50 11.99
N CYS A 157 15.24 18.53 12.61
CA CYS A 157 15.64 19.93 12.52
C CYS A 157 15.79 20.56 13.93
N PRO A 158 16.89 20.31 14.65
CA PRO A 158 17.07 20.77 16.04
C PRO A 158 17.08 22.30 16.25
N GLY A 159 17.13 23.09 15.17
CA GLY A 159 17.07 24.57 15.23
C GLY A 159 15.66 25.15 15.28
N LEU A 160 14.62 24.31 15.23
CA LEU A 160 13.23 24.77 15.32
C LEU A 160 12.81 25.00 16.78
N ASP A 161 11.85 25.92 16.95
CA ASP A 161 11.28 26.20 18.27
C ASP A 161 10.66 24.91 18.87
N SER A 162 11.29 24.45 19.95
CA SER A 162 10.86 23.24 20.66
C SER A 162 9.52 23.41 21.38
N THR A 163 9.05 24.65 21.61
CA THR A 163 7.79 24.95 22.30
C THR A 163 6.58 24.86 21.43
N LEU A 164 6.74 24.84 20.10
CA LEU A 164 5.63 24.75 19.15
C LEU A 164 4.84 23.46 19.35
N GLN A 165 3.52 23.59 19.54
CA GLN A 165 2.60 22.45 19.69
C GLN A 165 1.69 22.32 18.46
N ALA A 166 1.30 21.11 18.13
CA ALA A 166 0.40 20.86 17.02
C ALA A 166 -0.96 21.52 17.22
N SER A 167 -1.46 21.59 18.45
CA SER A 167 -2.70 22.27 18.82
C SER A 167 -2.73 23.77 18.49
N ASP A 168 -1.56 24.42 18.43
CA ASP A 168 -1.45 25.85 18.16
C ASP A 168 -1.40 26.18 16.66
N ILE A 169 -1.16 25.15 15.84
CA ILE A 169 -0.95 25.29 14.40
C ILE A 169 -2.14 24.78 13.60
N ILE A 170 -2.74 23.67 14.06
CA ILE A 170 -3.70 22.89 13.28
C ILE A 170 -5.11 23.34 13.55
N ASP A 171 -5.73 23.86 12.48
CA ASP A 171 -7.17 24.19 12.42
C ASP A 171 -7.79 23.55 11.19
N ILE A 172 -8.32 22.33 11.35
CA ILE A 172 -8.88 21.53 10.25
C ILE A 172 -10.33 21.16 10.57
N ASP A 173 -11.27 21.73 9.79
CA ASP A 173 -12.64 21.25 9.76
C ASP A 173 -12.72 19.94 8.97
N VAL A 174 -12.66 18.82 9.68
CA VAL A 174 -12.63 17.47 9.09
C VAL A 174 -13.90 17.11 8.29
N SER A 175 -14.99 17.85 8.48
CA SER A 175 -16.25 17.64 7.77
C SER A 175 -16.14 17.96 6.27
N ARG A 176 -15.19 18.82 5.91
CA ARG A 176 -14.92 19.23 4.51
C ARG A 176 -14.20 18.17 3.69
N TYR A 177 -13.64 17.16 4.34
CA TYR A 177 -12.77 16.18 3.67
C TYR A 177 -13.44 14.82 3.58
N SER A 178 -13.58 14.32 2.36
CA SER A 178 -14.14 12.99 2.08
C SER A 178 -13.14 11.87 2.26
N ASN A 179 -11.83 12.16 2.19
CA ASN A 179 -10.79 11.14 2.31
C ASN A 179 -9.63 11.58 3.22
N MET A 180 -8.92 10.60 3.76
CA MET A 180 -7.82 10.82 4.70
C MET A 180 -6.54 11.36 4.04
N ARG A 181 -6.40 11.22 2.71
CA ARG A 181 -5.22 11.75 1.99
C ARG A 181 -5.25 13.27 1.96
N ASP A 182 -6.43 13.86 1.72
CA ASP A 182 -6.59 15.31 1.71
C ASP A 182 -6.41 15.90 3.10
N ILE A 183 -6.89 15.22 4.15
CA ILE A 183 -6.62 15.59 5.55
C ILE A 183 -5.12 15.58 5.83
N ASN A 184 -4.40 14.54 5.43
CA ASN A 184 -2.94 14.47 5.60
C ASN A 184 -2.21 15.61 4.87
N SER A 185 -2.62 15.92 3.64
CA SER A 185 -2.05 17.01 2.86
C SER A 185 -2.28 18.36 3.55
N GLU A 186 -3.46 18.56 4.14
CA GLU A 186 -3.79 19.78 4.88
C GLU A 186 -2.99 19.91 6.19
N ILE A 187 -2.83 18.82 6.95
CA ILE A 187 -1.94 18.79 8.13
C ILE A 187 -0.54 19.22 7.74
N MET A 188 0.02 18.61 6.71
CA MET A 188 1.39 18.92 6.27
C MET A 188 1.51 20.36 5.78
N ARG A 189 0.51 20.90 5.08
CA ARG A 189 0.48 22.28 4.64
C ARG A 189 0.53 23.25 5.83
N GLN A 190 -0.37 23.07 6.81
CA GLN A 190 -0.43 23.97 7.98
C GLN A 190 0.85 23.93 8.81
N ILE A 191 1.43 22.73 9.03
CA ILE A 191 2.73 22.61 9.71
C ILE A 191 3.82 23.33 8.91
N THR A 192 3.89 23.14 7.60
CA THR A 192 4.91 23.77 6.75
C THR A 192 4.78 25.28 6.77
N ASP A 193 3.56 25.82 6.66
CA ASP A 193 3.29 27.25 6.71
C ASP A 193 3.73 27.87 8.05
N ALA A 194 3.43 27.19 9.17
CA ALA A 194 3.82 27.64 10.50
C ALA A 194 5.36 27.64 10.70
N LEU A 195 6.04 26.61 10.21
CA LEU A 195 7.50 26.52 10.27
C LEU A 195 8.17 27.58 9.40
N TYR A 196 7.65 27.80 8.19
CA TYR A 196 8.15 28.85 7.30
C TYR A 196 8.04 30.24 7.94
N ALA A 197 6.93 30.52 8.62
CA ALA A 197 6.74 31.77 9.35
C ALA A 197 7.73 32.00 10.50
N GLN A 198 8.36 30.94 11.05
CA GLN A 198 9.43 31.04 12.04
C GLN A 198 10.80 31.33 11.42
N ILE A 199 11.08 30.75 10.23
CA ILE A 199 12.39 30.87 9.59
C ILE A 199 12.57 32.25 8.93
N VAL A 200 11.47 32.89 8.51
CA VAL A 200 11.49 34.19 7.80
C VAL A 200 11.45 35.38 8.78
N LYS A 201 11.29 35.13 10.09
CA LYS A 201 11.45 36.15 11.14
C LYS A 201 12.89 36.27 11.59
#